data_8f753f67363b93d4aaff4631b0373cbb
#
_entry.id   8f753f67363b93d4aaff4631b0373cbb
#
_cell.length_a   1.000
_cell.length_b   1.000
_cell.length_c   1.000
_cell.angle_alpha   90.00
_cell.angle_beta   90.00
_cell.angle_gamma   90.00
#
_symmetry.space_group_name_H-M   'P 1'
#
loop_
_entity.id
_entity.type
_entity.pdbx_description
1 polymer ?
#
loop_
_entity_poly.entity_id
_entity_poly.type
_entity_poly.pdbx_seq_one_letter_code
_entity_poly.pdbx_strand_id
1 'polypeptide(L)'
;MSSLLRSRATGVVLTTAIVGLTLATAYIHSTLGGLLFTVNALGYLGLAGLIVIGAVAPAAIVRRFSWFPRLALIGYTAMTIAGYLVMGPYFSLGFIAKGIETALIAVLVVDIFRVYGSPMSFVRTALDSIAPVLPERFRSTAA
;
A
#
# COMPACT_ATOMS: atom_id res chain seq x y z
N MET A 1 15.27 -5.97 16.08
CA MET A 1 14.01 -6.43 15.49
C MET A 1 13.95 -7.93 15.64
N SER A 2 12.93 -8.48 16.32
CA SER A 2 12.86 -9.89 16.70
C SER A 2 12.85 -10.80 15.46
N SER A 3 13.47 -11.98 15.56
CA SER A 3 13.48 -13.03 14.52
C SER A 3 12.06 -13.40 14.02
N LEU A 4 11.07 -13.27 14.89
CA LEU A 4 9.66 -13.51 14.62
C LEU A 4 9.12 -12.61 13.50
N LEU A 5 9.46 -11.31 13.48
CA LEU A 5 8.99 -10.40 12.44
C LEU A 5 9.54 -10.75 11.05
N ARG A 6 10.72 -11.37 10.97
CA ARG A 6 11.34 -11.78 9.70
C ARG A 6 10.92 -13.17 9.24
N SER A 7 10.06 -13.87 9.99
CA SER A 7 9.61 -15.22 9.63
C SER A 7 8.75 -15.20 8.35
N ARG A 8 8.80 -16.29 7.60
CA ARG A 8 7.94 -16.48 6.42
C ARG A 8 6.45 -16.46 6.79
N ALA A 9 6.11 -17.05 7.93
CA ALA A 9 4.75 -17.07 8.45
C ALA A 9 4.21 -15.66 8.70
N THR A 10 4.99 -14.80 9.37
CA THR A 10 4.62 -13.39 9.59
C THR A 10 4.43 -12.65 8.25
N GLY A 11 5.26 -12.93 7.26
CA GLY A 11 5.10 -12.36 5.91
C GLY A 11 3.78 -12.73 5.27
N VAL A 12 3.39 -13.99 5.32
CA VAL A 12 2.10 -14.48 4.79
C VAL A 12 0.94 -13.82 5.54
N VAL A 13 0.98 -13.80 6.87
CA VAL A 13 -0.08 -13.19 7.70
C VAL A 13 -0.25 -11.70 7.34
N LEU A 14 0.83 -10.92 7.29
CA LEU A 14 0.75 -9.50 6.96
C LEU A 14 0.24 -9.26 5.55
N THR A 15 0.71 -10.01 4.55
CA THR A 15 0.21 -9.89 3.17
C THR A 15 -1.28 -10.24 3.10
N THR A 16 -1.72 -11.30 3.76
CA THR A 16 -3.14 -11.68 3.82
C THR A 16 -3.98 -10.60 4.50
N ALA A 17 -3.48 -10.02 5.61
CA ALA A 17 -4.17 -8.93 6.30
C ALA A 17 -4.28 -7.68 5.41
N ILE A 18 -3.19 -7.28 4.72
CA ILE A 18 -3.20 -6.15 3.79
C ILE A 18 -4.23 -6.37 2.69
N VAL A 19 -4.20 -7.53 2.03
CA VAL A 19 -5.14 -7.86 0.94
C VAL A 19 -6.57 -7.89 1.48
N GLY A 20 -6.82 -8.55 2.61
CA GLY A 20 -8.15 -8.63 3.22
C GLY A 20 -8.74 -7.27 3.58
N LEU A 21 -7.96 -6.39 4.23
CA LEU A 21 -8.38 -5.03 4.56
C LEU A 21 -8.61 -4.19 3.30
N THR A 22 -7.76 -4.33 2.28
CA THR A 22 -7.91 -3.64 1.00
C THR A 22 -9.19 -4.07 0.27
N LEU A 23 -9.49 -5.37 0.26
CA LEU A 23 -10.74 -5.88 -0.33
C LEU A 23 -11.98 -5.45 0.46
N ALA A 24 -11.88 -5.39 1.80
CA ALA A 24 -12.98 -4.94 2.65
C ALA A 24 -13.34 -3.47 2.36
N THR A 25 -12.33 -2.58 2.26
CA THR A 25 -12.60 -1.17 1.91
C THR A 25 -13.09 -1.03 0.46
N ALA A 26 -12.55 -1.81 -0.50
CA ALA A 26 -13.04 -1.86 -1.87
C ALA A 26 -14.52 -2.26 -1.93
N TYR A 27 -14.90 -3.29 -1.19
CA TYR A 27 -16.29 -3.73 -1.11
C TYR A 27 -17.21 -2.63 -0.56
N ILE A 28 -16.85 -1.99 0.56
CA ILE A 28 -17.64 -0.90 1.13
C ILE A 28 -17.83 0.22 0.09
N HIS A 29 -16.75 0.66 -0.58
CA HIS A 29 -16.86 1.70 -1.59
C HIS A 29 -17.75 1.29 -2.77
N SER A 30 -17.72 0.03 -3.19
CA SER A 30 -18.59 -0.47 -4.26
C SER A 30 -20.09 -0.42 -3.91
N THR A 31 -20.43 -0.49 -2.61
CA THR A 31 -21.83 -0.44 -2.14
C THR A 31 -22.37 0.98 -1.98
N LEU A 32 -21.52 2.01 -1.97
CA LEU A 32 -21.96 3.40 -1.76
C LEU A 32 -22.59 4.04 -3.00
N GLY A 33 -22.42 3.44 -4.18
CA GLY A 33 -22.97 3.94 -5.45
C GLY A 33 -22.27 5.19 -5.97
N GLY A 34 -22.48 5.48 -7.26
CA GLY A 34 -21.89 6.63 -7.93
C GLY A 34 -20.48 6.40 -8.46
N LEU A 35 -20.11 7.18 -9.47
CA LEU A 35 -18.84 7.01 -10.22
C LEU A 35 -17.60 7.11 -9.32
N LEU A 36 -17.56 8.09 -8.40
CA LEU A 36 -16.44 8.32 -7.52
C LEU A 36 -16.12 7.09 -6.66
N PHE A 37 -17.14 6.49 -6.05
CA PHE A 37 -16.99 5.31 -5.20
C PHE A 37 -16.63 4.07 -6.00
N THR A 38 -17.19 3.92 -7.21
CA THR A 38 -16.84 2.82 -8.12
C THR A 38 -15.37 2.90 -8.53
N VAL A 39 -14.88 4.06 -8.95
CA VAL A 39 -13.47 4.27 -9.31
C VAL A 39 -12.58 4.02 -8.09
N ASN A 40 -13.01 4.46 -6.91
CA ASN A 40 -12.25 4.22 -5.68
C ASN A 40 -12.17 2.72 -5.34
N ALA A 41 -13.26 1.97 -5.47
CA ALA A 41 -13.26 0.53 -5.28
C ALA A 41 -12.32 -0.18 -6.27
N LEU A 42 -12.34 0.20 -7.55
CA LEU A 42 -11.44 -0.34 -8.58
C LEU A 42 -9.97 -0.01 -8.29
N GLY A 43 -9.67 1.18 -7.77
CA GLY A 43 -8.34 1.56 -7.33
C GLY A 43 -7.80 0.63 -6.24
N TYR A 44 -8.60 0.36 -5.20
CA TYR A 44 -8.24 -0.60 -4.16
C TYR A 44 -8.05 -2.02 -4.71
N LEU A 45 -8.93 -2.49 -5.60
CA LEU A 45 -8.80 -3.81 -6.24
C LEU A 45 -7.50 -3.93 -7.04
N GLY A 46 -7.17 -2.91 -7.82
CA GLY A 46 -5.92 -2.87 -8.59
C GLY A 46 -4.69 -2.92 -7.68
N LEU A 47 -4.69 -2.13 -6.59
CA LEU A 47 -3.59 -2.12 -5.61
C LEU A 47 -3.48 -3.44 -4.85
N ALA A 48 -4.60 -4.08 -4.49
CA ALA A 48 -4.60 -5.44 -3.90
C ALA A 48 -3.95 -6.45 -4.85
N GLY A 49 -4.30 -6.40 -6.14
CA GLY A 49 -3.69 -7.23 -7.18
C GLY A 49 -2.17 -7.03 -7.26
N LEU A 50 -1.68 -5.78 -7.22
CA LEU A 50 -0.25 -5.48 -7.23
C LEU A 50 0.47 -6.01 -5.98
N ILE A 51 -0.15 -5.96 -4.80
CA ILE A 51 0.40 -6.57 -3.57
C ILE A 51 0.54 -8.08 -3.73
N VAL A 52 -0.50 -8.76 -4.27
CA VAL A 52 -0.46 -10.22 -4.52
C VAL A 52 0.62 -10.56 -5.53
N ILE A 53 0.69 -9.87 -6.67
CA ILE A 53 1.73 -10.08 -7.69
C ILE A 53 3.11 -9.89 -7.06
N GLY A 54 3.30 -8.85 -6.25
CA GLY A 54 4.56 -8.60 -5.53
C GLY A 54 4.95 -9.72 -4.55
N ALA A 55 3.97 -10.44 -4.02
CA ALA A 55 4.19 -11.52 -3.08
C ALA A 55 4.52 -12.87 -3.75
N VAL A 56 3.97 -13.13 -4.95
CA VAL A 56 4.06 -14.47 -5.59
C VAL A 56 4.95 -14.51 -6.84
N ALA A 57 5.12 -13.38 -7.55
CA ALA A 57 5.86 -13.37 -8.80
C ALA A 57 7.38 -13.43 -8.56
N PRO A 58 8.10 -14.38 -9.17
CA PRO A 58 9.54 -14.54 -8.99
C PRO A 58 10.38 -13.54 -9.81
N ALA A 59 9.75 -12.77 -10.70
CA ALA A 59 10.43 -11.87 -11.63
C ALA A 59 11.26 -10.79 -10.92
N ALA A 60 12.49 -10.57 -11.36
CA ALA A 60 13.42 -9.61 -10.77
C ALA A 60 12.86 -8.17 -10.79
N ILE A 61 12.16 -7.81 -11.86
CA ILE A 61 11.52 -6.49 -12.00
C ILE A 61 10.44 -6.28 -10.93
N VAL A 62 9.63 -7.31 -10.61
CA VAL A 62 8.60 -7.22 -9.58
C VAL A 62 9.22 -7.03 -8.21
N ARG A 63 10.30 -7.77 -7.89
CA ARG A 63 11.03 -7.61 -6.63
C ARG A 63 11.66 -6.22 -6.50
N ARG A 64 12.22 -5.70 -7.59
CA ARG A 64 12.83 -4.37 -7.64
C ARG A 64 11.83 -3.26 -7.30
N PHE A 65 10.61 -3.35 -7.81
CA PHE A 65 9.54 -2.37 -7.61
C PHE A 65 8.53 -2.78 -6.53
N SER A 66 8.86 -3.74 -5.65
CA SER A 66 7.97 -4.21 -4.58
C SER A 66 7.60 -3.13 -3.55
N TRP A 67 8.37 -2.04 -3.47
CA TRP A 67 8.08 -0.87 -2.65
C TRP A 67 6.88 -0.06 -3.17
N PHE A 68 6.70 -0.02 -4.50
CA PHE A 68 5.70 0.84 -5.14
C PHE A 68 4.25 0.51 -4.72
N PRO A 69 3.75 -0.73 -4.76
CA PRO A 69 2.39 -1.03 -4.33
C PRO A 69 2.12 -0.66 -2.86
N ARG A 70 3.12 -0.79 -1.98
CA ARG A 70 3.01 -0.42 -0.56
C ARG A 70 2.85 1.07 -0.39
N LEU A 71 3.71 1.86 -1.04
CA LEU A 71 3.65 3.32 -0.99
C LEU A 71 2.37 3.84 -1.64
N ALA A 72 2.02 3.30 -2.81
CA ALA A 72 0.80 3.68 -3.52
C ALA A 72 -0.45 3.39 -2.68
N LEU A 73 -0.51 2.23 -2.01
CA LEU A 73 -1.66 1.88 -1.18
C LEU A 73 -1.76 2.77 0.07
N ILE A 74 -0.63 3.11 0.72
CA ILE A 74 -0.62 4.08 1.83
C ILE A 74 -1.13 5.45 1.36
N GLY A 75 -0.57 5.98 0.27
CA GLY A 75 -0.95 7.28 -0.27
C GLY A 75 -2.41 7.33 -0.70
N TYR A 76 -2.87 6.28 -1.41
CA TYR A 76 -4.26 6.15 -1.84
C TYR A 76 -5.22 6.12 -0.66
N THR A 77 -4.93 5.31 0.35
CA THR A 77 -5.74 5.19 1.57
C THR A 77 -5.74 6.50 2.37
N ALA A 78 -4.59 7.17 2.50
CA ALA A 78 -4.53 8.47 3.16
C ALA A 78 -5.36 9.54 2.44
N MET A 79 -5.35 9.53 1.10
CA MET A 79 -6.18 10.42 0.28
C MET A 79 -7.68 10.17 0.48
N THR A 80 -8.13 8.92 0.58
CA THR A 80 -9.53 8.59 0.82
C THR A 80 -9.98 8.98 2.22
N ILE A 81 -9.11 8.83 3.23
CA ILE A 81 -9.38 9.30 4.60
C ILE A 81 -9.50 10.84 4.61
N ALA A 82 -8.52 11.53 4.02
CA ALA A 82 -8.52 13.00 3.97
C ALA A 82 -9.75 13.53 3.21
N GLY A 83 -10.10 12.94 2.07
CA GLY A 83 -11.28 13.30 1.29
C GLY A 83 -12.58 13.14 2.10
N TYR A 84 -12.70 12.05 2.85
CA TYR A 84 -13.86 11.84 3.73
C TYR A 84 -13.94 12.87 4.85
N LEU A 85 -12.81 13.21 5.48
CA LEU A 85 -12.76 14.20 6.57
C LEU A 85 -13.10 15.61 6.08
N VAL A 86 -12.78 15.95 4.83
CA VAL A 86 -13.01 17.30 4.28
C VAL A 86 -14.38 17.43 3.62
N MET A 87 -14.84 16.40 2.90
CA MET A 87 -16.01 16.48 2.02
C MET A 87 -17.13 15.51 2.40
N GLY A 88 -16.89 14.60 3.33
CA GLY A 88 -17.77 13.46 3.52
C GLY A 88 -19.09 13.79 4.19
N PRO A 89 -20.20 13.17 3.76
CA PRO A 89 -21.33 12.97 4.65
C PRO A 89 -20.95 11.97 5.73
N TYR A 90 -20.99 12.39 6.98
CA TYR A 90 -20.59 11.58 8.12
C TYR A 90 -21.69 10.56 8.45
N PHE A 91 -21.52 9.32 8.01
CA PHE A 91 -22.44 8.20 8.27
C PHE A 91 -21.69 6.97 8.80
N SER A 92 -22.39 6.07 9.49
CA SER A 92 -21.79 4.95 10.22
C SER A 92 -20.88 4.07 9.35
N LEU A 93 -21.34 3.70 8.14
CA LEU A 93 -20.55 2.87 7.22
C LEU A 93 -19.26 3.58 6.75
N GLY A 94 -19.31 4.91 6.59
CA GLY A 94 -18.14 5.73 6.28
C GLY A 94 -17.10 5.66 7.39
N PHE A 95 -17.49 5.78 8.64
CA PHE A 95 -16.58 5.63 9.79
C PHE A 95 -15.99 4.22 9.89
N ILE A 96 -16.76 3.16 9.60
CA ILE A 96 -16.26 1.79 9.53
C ILE A 96 -15.19 1.67 8.45
N ALA A 97 -15.44 2.20 7.26
CA ALA A 97 -14.46 2.22 6.17
C ALA A 97 -13.16 2.92 6.62
N LYS A 98 -13.25 4.08 7.27
CA LYS A 98 -12.08 4.82 7.75
C LYS A 98 -11.32 4.09 8.87
N GLY A 99 -12.02 3.32 9.70
CA GLY A 99 -11.40 2.41 10.68
C GLY A 99 -10.58 1.31 9.98
N ILE A 100 -11.15 0.66 8.96
CA ILE A 100 -10.48 -0.37 8.15
C ILE A 100 -9.27 0.24 7.42
N GLU A 101 -9.41 1.40 6.82
CA GLU A 101 -8.35 2.11 6.11
C GLU A 101 -7.20 2.53 7.04
N THR A 102 -7.51 2.96 8.27
CA THR A 102 -6.49 3.28 9.28
C THR A 102 -5.73 2.02 9.70
N ALA A 103 -6.44 0.92 9.93
CA ALA A 103 -5.83 -0.38 10.24
C ALA A 103 -4.94 -0.85 9.07
N LEU A 104 -5.38 -0.67 7.82
CA LEU A 104 -4.61 -1.00 6.62
C LEU A 104 -3.28 -0.24 6.58
N ILE A 105 -3.28 1.07 6.84
CA ILE A 105 -2.05 1.88 6.91
C ILE A 105 -1.13 1.34 8.01
N ALA A 106 -1.66 1.04 9.20
CA ALA A 106 -0.86 0.51 10.30
C ALA A 106 -0.19 -0.83 9.94
N VAL A 107 -0.93 -1.76 9.32
CA VAL A 107 -0.38 -3.06 8.88
C VAL A 107 0.66 -2.88 7.78
N LEU A 108 0.45 -1.96 6.83
CA LEU A 108 1.42 -1.62 5.78
C LEU A 108 2.72 -1.06 6.37
N VAL A 109 2.63 -0.18 7.35
CA VAL A 109 3.80 0.35 8.05
C VAL A 109 4.59 -0.78 8.72
N VAL A 110 3.91 -1.71 9.41
CA VAL A 110 4.57 -2.89 10.00
C VAL A 110 5.24 -3.76 8.93
N ASP A 111 4.58 -3.98 7.78
CA ASP A 111 5.16 -4.76 6.69
C ASP A 111 6.38 -4.06 6.05
N ILE A 112 6.36 -2.74 5.92
CA ILE A 112 7.52 -1.94 5.47
C ILE A 112 8.70 -2.12 6.43
N PHE A 113 8.47 -2.00 7.75
CA PHE A 113 9.53 -2.24 8.74
C PHE A 113 10.07 -3.68 8.68
N ARG A 114 9.19 -4.66 8.44
CA ARG A 114 9.58 -6.06 8.28
C ARG A 114 10.48 -6.27 7.05
N VAL A 115 10.08 -5.72 5.90
CA VAL A 115 10.75 -5.95 4.60
C VAL A 115 12.02 -5.13 4.47
N TYR A 116 11.98 -3.86 4.85
CA TYR A 116 13.07 -2.89 4.59
C TYR A 116 13.87 -2.53 5.85
N GLY A 117 13.41 -2.88 7.04
CA GLY A 117 14.08 -2.65 8.30
C GLY A 117 13.89 -1.25 8.87
N SER A 118 13.84 -0.22 8.03
CA SER A 118 13.60 1.17 8.45
C SER A 118 12.93 1.97 7.33
N PRO A 119 12.26 3.09 7.66
CA PRO A 119 11.72 4.01 6.67
C PRO A 119 12.80 4.57 5.73
N MET A 120 13.98 4.86 6.24
CA MET A 120 15.11 5.36 5.44
C MET A 120 15.59 4.31 4.43
N SER A 121 15.71 3.05 4.84
CA SER A 121 16.04 1.94 3.93
C SER A 121 14.99 1.73 2.86
N PHE A 122 13.72 1.92 3.19
CA PHE A 122 12.61 1.90 2.24
C PHE A 122 12.76 3.00 1.18
N VAL A 123 13.00 4.24 1.61
CA VAL A 123 13.20 5.38 0.70
C VAL A 123 14.43 5.16 -0.19
N ARG A 124 15.56 4.71 0.38
CA ARG A 124 16.77 4.38 -0.40
C ARG A 124 16.49 3.33 -1.45
N THR A 125 15.82 2.22 -1.09
CA THR A 125 15.45 1.17 -2.04
C THR A 125 14.58 1.70 -3.18
N ALA A 126 13.64 2.60 -2.88
CA ALA A 126 12.83 3.24 -3.89
C ALA A 126 13.68 4.09 -4.85
N LEU A 127 14.55 4.96 -4.33
CA LEU A 127 15.43 5.81 -5.12
C LEU A 127 16.39 4.99 -5.98
N ASP A 128 17.04 3.97 -5.40
CA ASP A 128 17.98 3.08 -6.13
C ASP A 128 17.29 2.31 -7.25
N SER A 129 16.02 1.97 -7.07
CA SER A 129 15.26 1.24 -8.10
C SER A 129 14.89 2.11 -9.30
N ILE A 130 14.71 3.41 -9.13
CA ILE A 130 14.37 4.37 -10.20
C ILE A 130 15.61 5.03 -10.82
N ALA A 131 16.73 5.11 -10.09
CA ALA A 131 17.94 5.78 -10.53
C ALA A 131 18.41 5.41 -11.95
N PRO A 132 18.41 4.11 -12.37
CA PRO A 132 18.82 3.74 -13.73
C PRO A 132 17.86 4.21 -14.83
N VAL A 133 16.61 4.57 -14.48
CA VAL A 133 15.59 5.04 -15.44
C VAL A 133 15.65 6.56 -15.61
N LEU A 134 16.31 7.26 -14.67
CA LEU A 134 16.42 8.72 -14.70
C LEU A 134 17.46 9.16 -15.75
N PRO A 135 17.21 10.28 -16.47
CA PRO A 135 18.20 10.93 -17.30
C PRO A 135 19.48 11.24 -16.52
N GLU A 136 20.65 11.17 -17.20
CA GLU A 136 21.98 11.33 -16.56
C GLU A 136 22.12 12.62 -15.73
N ARG A 137 21.48 13.71 -16.18
CA ARG A 137 21.46 14.99 -15.46
C ARG A 137 20.89 14.93 -14.02
N PHE A 138 20.11 13.89 -13.68
CA PHE A 138 19.51 13.72 -12.36
C PHE A 138 20.26 12.65 -11.51
N ARG A 139 21.23 11.93 -12.09
CA ARG A 139 21.99 10.90 -11.40
C ARG A 139 23.10 11.46 -10.51
N SER A 140 23.63 12.65 -10.84
CA SER A 140 24.75 13.26 -10.15
C SER A 140 24.40 13.85 -8.77
N THR A 141 23.12 13.99 -8.42
CA THR A 141 22.67 14.58 -7.16
C THR A 141 22.35 13.54 -6.07
N ALA A 142 22.44 12.24 -6.38
CA ALA A 142 22.07 11.14 -5.48
C ALA A 142 23.27 10.31 -4.96
N ALA A 143 24.51 10.77 -5.20
CA ALA A 143 25.73 10.12 -4.71
C ALA A 143 26.24 10.76 -3.41
#